data_b3f00b81e817767b11407d8dea51c32a
#
_entry.id   b3f00b81e817767b11407d8dea51c32a
#
_cell.length_a   1.000
_cell.length_b   1.000
_cell.length_c   1.000
_cell.angle_alpha   90.00
_cell.angle_beta   90.00
_cell.angle_gamma   90.00
#
_symmetry.space_group_name_H-M   'P 1'
#
loop_
_entity.id
_entity.type
_entity.pdbx_description
1 polymer ?
#
loop_
_entity_poly.entity_id
_entity_poly.type
_entity_poly.pdbx_seq_one_letter_code
_entity_poly.pdbx_strand_id
1 'polypeptide(L)'
;EEIKVEKLDINISSAQGLLYAHGALWVNINGKNAGVHRLTDTNGDDQFDKDEYLKPMQGGGEHGPHALVLSPDKEHIYVIGGNHTKLPKTDTSVVPTNWDEDLLLKRLPDARGHAANIRAPGGWIARFDKDGKNWETVAIGFRNQYDMAFNIDGELFSYDADMEWDAGTPWYRPTRLYHVTSGADFGWRTGTGKWPQWYPDMLPPAYDIGPGSPVGVTSGLGAKFPAKYQKAIYCLDWTYGTMSAMFLSPAGASYTAVREEFVASSQMRMTDAVINPYDGAMYYTVGGRGGQSELHRVTYIGDESTKPVKAKSANAADRKIRRSLEALHKPESPNAVNKAWKYLGHNDRHIRWAARIAIELQPTSQWQDKALSEKDTQASLTALCALARQGEA
;
A
#
# COMPACT_ATOMS: atom_id res chain seq x y z
N GLU A 1 33.79 13.06 -8.41
CA GLU A 1 33.90 12.80 -6.95
C GLU A 1 34.19 11.32 -6.77
N GLU A 2 35.13 11.00 -5.88
CA GLU A 2 35.49 9.63 -5.57
C GLU A 2 34.40 9.04 -4.64
N ILE A 3 33.78 7.94 -5.05
CA ILE A 3 32.77 7.27 -4.24
C ILE A 3 33.48 6.32 -3.30
N LYS A 4 33.35 6.54 -2.00
CA LYS A 4 33.80 5.61 -0.97
C LYS A 4 32.69 4.61 -0.68
N VAL A 5 32.96 3.33 -0.83
CA VAL A 5 32.05 2.23 -0.45
C VAL A 5 32.58 1.56 0.80
N GLU A 6 31.78 1.56 1.85
CA GLU A 6 32.09 0.86 3.10
C GLU A 6 31.09 -0.29 3.30
N LYS A 7 31.61 -1.44 3.70
CA LYS A 7 30.79 -2.57 4.10
C LYS A 7 30.52 -2.48 5.60
N LEU A 8 29.24 -2.39 5.96
CA LEU A 8 28.85 -2.45 7.36
C LEU A 8 29.08 -3.88 7.90
N ASP A 9 29.62 -4.01 9.11
CA ASP A 9 29.80 -5.29 9.79
C ASP A 9 28.50 -5.72 10.47
N ILE A 10 27.52 -6.10 9.64
CA ILE A 10 26.20 -6.51 10.11
C ILE A 10 25.75 -7.79 9.40
N ASN A 11 25.19 -8.72 10.18
CA ASN A 11 24.75 -10.02 9.66
C ASN A 11 23.29 -9.97 9.16
N ILE A 12 23.06 -9.16 8.12
CA ILE A 12 21.76 -9.05 7.46
C ILE A 12 21.86 -9.52 6.01
N SER A 13 20.89 -10.29 5.59
CA SER A 13 20.78 -10.74 4.20
C SER A 13 19.35 -10.55 3.70
N SER A 14 19.18 -10.46 2.38
CA SER A 14 17.86 -10.38 1.73
C SER A 14 16.99 -9.22 2.23
N ALA A 15 17.59 -8.07 2.54
CA ALA A 15 16.85 -6.85 2.84
C ALA A 15 16.04 -6.41 1.61
N GLN A 16 14.74 -6.21 1.80
CA GLN A 16 13.82 -5.76 0.75
C GLN A 16 13.27 -4.37 1.04
N GLY A 17 13.12 -4.00 2.28
CA GLY A 17 12.75 -2.66 2.71
C GLY A 17 13.80 -2.06 3.61
N LEU A 18 14.18 -0.81 3.34
CA LEU A 18 15.15 -0.04 4.13
C LEU A 18 14.56 1.32 4.45
N LEU A 19 14.57 1.70 5.73
CA LEU A 19 14.10 3.01 6.18
C LEU A 19 14.99 3.52 7.31
N TYR A 20 15.67 4.65 7.10
CA TYR A 20 16.33 5.34 8.19
C TYR A 20 15.37 6.34 8.83
N ALA A 21 14.99 6.10 10.06
CA ALA A 21 14.07 6.94 10.83
C ALA A 21 14.30 6.77 12.34
N HIS A 22 14.05 7.83 13.10
CA HIS A 22 14.16 7.82 14.58
C HIS A 22 15.54 7.36 15.09
N GLY A 23 16.61 7.72 14.37
CA GLY A 23 17.99 7.36 14.76
C GLY A 23 18.33 5.88 14.56
N ALA A 24 17.56 5.14 13.80
CA ALA A 24 17.78 3.72 13.53
C ALA A 24 17.57 3.39 12.06
N LEU A 25 18.19 2.34 11.56
CA LEU A 25 17.89 1.73 10.27
C LEU A 25 16.88 0.60 10.50
N TRP A 26 15.69 0.77 9.97
CA TRP A 26 14.64 -0.25 9.95
C TRP A 26 14.79 -1.08 8.69
N VAL A 27 14.79 -2.41 8.85
CA VAL A 27 15.00 -3.35 7.75
C VAL A 27 13.89 -4.38 7.73
N ASN A 28 13.27 -4.56 6.57
CA ASN A 28 12.33 -5.68 6.36
C ASN A 28 13.05 -6.76 5.57
N ILE A 29 13.29 -7.90 6.21
CA ILE A 29 14.05 -9.02 5.66
C ILE A 29 13.12 -10.02 5.00
N ASN A 30 13.50 -10.47 3.79
CA ASN A 30 12.80 -11.49 3.02
C ASN A 30 13.69 -12.73 2.85
N GLY A 31 13.74 -13.61 3.85
CA GLY A 31 14.61 -14.78 3.82
C GLY A 31 14.74 -15.43 5.19
N LYS A 32 15.95 -15.83 5.54
CA LYS A 32 16.24 -16.30 6.89
C LYS A 32 16.02 -15.15 7.88
N ASN A 33 15.28 -15.38 8.96
CA ASN A 33 14.82 -14.38 9.92
C ASN A 33 13.93 -13.30 9.27
N ALA A 34 13.04 -13.72 8.35
CA ALA A 34 12.12 -12.79 7.69
C ALA A 34 11.29 -11.98 8.70
N GLY A 35 11.18 -10.69 8.44
CA GLY A 35 10.44 -9.76 9.28
C GLY A 35 11.14 -8.43 9.50
N VAL A 36 10.62 -7.65 10.44
CA VAL A 36 11.12 -6.31 10.72
C VAL A 36 12.20 -6.35 11.80
N HIS A 37 13.33 -5.75 11.45
CA HIS A 37 14.49 -5.52 12.30
C HIS A 37 14.73 -4.03 12.49
N ARG A 38 15.25 -3.64 13.65
CA ARG A 38 15.72 -2.28 13.96
C ARG A 38 17.20 -2.34 14.33
N LEU A 39 18.00 -1.64 13.53
CA LEU A 39 19.44 -1.56 13.72
C LEU A 39 19.81 -0.21 14.28
N THR A 40 20.58 -0.19 15.35
CA THR A 40 21.04 1.03 16.00
C THR A 40 22.54 1.03 16.12
N ASP A 41 23.13 2.20 15.95
CA ASP A 41 24.48 2.52 16.35
C ASP A 41 24.40 3.07 17.78
N THR A 42 24.88 2.30 18.77
CA THR A 42 24.77 2.68 20.19
C THR A 42 25.99 3.41 20.70
N ASN A 43 27.10 3.37 19.97
CA ASN A 43 28.38 3.96 20.40
C ASN A 43 28.78 5.22 19.59
N GLY A 44 28.10 5.50 18.45
CA GLY A 44 28.29 6.69 17.62
C GLY A 44 29.50 6.60 16.69
N ASP A 45 29.85 5.40 16.23
CA ASP A 45 30.98 5.17 15.32
C ASP A 45 30.55 4.99 13.85
N ASP A 46 29.27 5.29 13.55
CA ASP A 46 28.64 5.11 12.25
C ASP A 46 28.53 3.63 11.79
N GLN A 47 28.65 2.66 12.72
CA GLN A 47 28.37 1.25 12.49
C GLN A 47 27.15 0.82 13.32
N PHE A 48 26.34 -0.08 12.78
CA PHE A 48 25.22 -0.63 13.54
C PHE A 48 25.70 -1.81 14.39
N ASP A 49 25.69 -1.65 15.70
CA ASP A 49 26.17 -2.63 16.68
C ASP A 49 25.06 -3.37 17.43
N LYS A 50 23.79 -2.96 17.22
CA LYS A 50 22.62 -3.61 17.83
C LYS A 50 21.57 -3.94 16.78
N ASP A 51 21.15 -5.21 16.73
CA ASP A 51 20.01 -5.70 15.94
C ASP A 51 18.87 -6.15 16.87
N GLU A 52 17.70 -5.55 16.69
CA GLU A 52 16.48 -5.92 17.40
C GLU A 52 15.47 -6.52 16.41
N TYR A 53 15.24 -7.84 16.50
CA TYR A 53 14.23 -8.55 15.72
C TYR A 53 12.84 -8.29 16.30
N LEU A 54 12.13 -7.31 15.75
CA LEU A 54 10.89 -6.79 16.33
C LEU A 54 9.65 -7.60 15.96
N LYS A 55 9.55 -8.05 14.72
CA LYS A 55 8.35 -8.74 14.24
C LYS A 55 8.71 -9.86 13.26
N PRO A 56 8.65 -11.12 13.68
CA PRO A 56 8.77 -12.25 12.77
C PRO A 56 7.65 -12.31 11.73
N MET A 57 7.99 -12.64 10.49
CA MET A 57 7.03 -12.84 9.41
C MET A 57 7.20 -14.22 8.80
N GLN A 58 6.08 -14.87 8.48
CA GLN A 58 6.07 -16.14 7.78
C GLN A 58 5.78 -15.90 6.31
N GLY A 59 6.76 -16.13 5.47
CA GLY A 59 6.67 -15.92 4.03
C GLY A 59 8.06 -15.73 3.44
N GLY A 60 8.10 -15.47 2.15
CA GLY A 60 9.36 -15.27 1.45
C GLY A 60 9.20 -15.31 -0.06
N GLY A 61 10.34 -15.27 -0.75
CA GLY A 61 10.40 -15.26 -2.20
C GLY A 61 9.91 -13.95 -2.81
N GLU A 62 9.45 -14.01 -4.03
CA GLU A 62 9.06 -12.83 -4.83
C GLU A 62 7.90 -12.02 -4.22
N HIS A 63 6.99 -12.68 -3.50
CA HIS A 63 5.86 -12.04 -2.81
C HIS A 63 6.04 -12.04 -1.28
N GLY A 64 7.27 -11.85 -0.86
CA GLY A 64 7.66 -11.83 0.55
C GLY A 64 7.36 -10.52 1.27
N PRO A 65 8.02 -10.29 2.42
CA PRO A 65 8.09 -8.99 3.07
C PRO A 65 8.82 -7.97 2.19
N HIS A 66 8.30 -6.73 2.10
CA HIS A 66 8.82 -5.69 1.22
C HIS A 66 9.05 -4.36 1.97
N ALA A 67 8.69 -3.22 1.40
CA ALA A 67 9.04 -1.89 1.85
C ALA A 67 8.60 -1.53 3.28
N LEU A 68 9.31 -0.54 3.82
CA LEU A 68 9.01 0.22 5.04
C LEU A 68 8.94 1.70 4.70
N VAL A 69 7.88 2.41 5.11
CA VAL A 69 7.72 3.83 4.83
C VAL A 69 7.25 4.58 6.08
N LEU A 70 7.88 5.72 6.36
CA LEU A 70 7.52 6.59 7.48
C LEU A 70 6.25 7.40 7.13
N SER A 71 5.31 7.49 8.07
CA SER A 71 4.13 8.34 7.93
C SER A 71 4.51 9.83 7.90
N PRO A 72 3.70 10.71 7.27
CA PRO A 72 3.99 12.14 7.19
C PRO A 72 4.08 12.86 8.55
N ASP A 73 3.35 12.37 9.55
CA ASP A 73 3.40 12.86 10.93
C ASP A 73 4.60 12.29 11.73
N LYS A 74 5.32 11.32 11.14
CA LYS A 74 6.46 10.60 11.74
C LYS A 74 6.12 9.75 12.97
N GLU A 75 4.86 9.47 13.24
CA GLU A 75 4.43 8.68 14.40
C GLU A 75 4.35 7.19 14.10
N HIS A 76 4.23 6.79 12.82
CA HIS A 76 4.06 5.40 12.41
C HIS A 76 5.00 5.01 11.28
N ILE A 77 5.41 3.76 11.29
CA ILE A 77 6.09 3.10 10.18
C ILE A 77 5.11 2.12 9.55
N TYR A 78 4.90 2.26 8.25
CA TYR A 78 4.09 1.35 7.45
C TYR A 78 4.96 0.25 6.87
N VAL A 79 4.43 -0.97 6.78
CA VAL A 79 5.12 -2.15 6.28
C VAL A 79 4.22 -2.95 5.35
N ILE A 80 4.82 -3.53 4.32
CA ILE A 80 4.15 -4.31 3.29
C ILE A 80 4.56 -5.78 3.37
N GLY A 81 3.59 -6.66 3.14
CA GLY A 81 3.81 -8.06 2.77
C GLY A 81 3.00 -8.44 1.54
N GLY A 82 3.65 -9.07 0.56
CA GLY A 82 2.98 -9.68 -0.59
C GLY A 82 2.15 -10.91 -0.17
N ASN A 83 1.36 -11.47 -1.08
CA ASN A 83 0.40 -12.54 -0.76
C ASN A 83 1.03 -13.88 -0.34
N HIS A 84 2.35 -14.07 -0.50
CA HIS A 84 3.08 -15.20 0.07
C HIS A 84 3.58 -14.94 1.49
N THR A 85 3.30 -13.77 2.05
CA THR A 85 3.63 -13.42 3.42
C THR A 85 2.37 -13.41 4.27
N LYS A 86 2.27 -14.33 5.22
CA LYS A 86 1.13 -14.35 6.13
C LYS A 86 1.07 -13.03 6.91
N LEU A 87 -0.13 -12.46 7.02
CA LEU A 87 -0.33 -11.30 7.88
C LEU A 87 0.10 -11.66 9.31
N PRO A 88 1.06 -10.93 9.90
CA PRO A 88 1.46 -11.19 11.27
C PRO A 88 0.32 -10.82 12.23
N LYS A 89 0.33 -11.42 13.41
CA LYS A 89 -0.63 -11.02 14.45
C LYS A 89 -0.43 -9.54 14.78
N THR A 90 -1.47 -8.74 14.59
CA THR A 90 -1.52 -7.33 14.94
C THR A 90 -2.32 -7.13 16.24
N ASP A 91 -2.07 -6.02 16.92
CA ASP A 91 -2.77 -5.68 18.16
C ASP A 91 -4.18 -5.17 17.86
N THR A 92 -4.32 -4.45 16.74
CA THR A 92 -5.59 -3.93 16.23
C THR A 92 -5.70 -4.11 14.71
N SER A 93 -6.91 -3.98 14.18
CA SER A 93 -7.17 -3.99 12.75
C SER A 93 -8.26 -2.98 12.42
N VAL A 94 -8.02 -2.13 11.42
CA VAL A 94 -9.06 -1.30 10.81
C VAL A 94 -9.73 -2.00 9.64
N VAL A 95 -9.26 -3.20 9.28
CA VAL A 95 -9.92 -4.10 8.33
C VAL A 95 -10.73 -5.11 9.13
N PRO A 96 -12.02 -5.32 8.82
CA PRO A 96 -12.79 -6.42 9.40
C PRO A 96 -12.11 -7.76 9.13
N THR A 97 -12.08 -8.67 10.12
CA THR A 97 -11.22 -9.85 10.12
C THR A 97 -11.90 -11.16 9.72
N ASN A 98 -13.15 -11.15 9.33
CA ASN A 98 -13.83 -12.32 8.77
C ASN A 98 -13.57 -12.42 7.27
N TRP A 99 -12.48 -13.05 6.93
CA TRP A 99 -12.04 -13.25 5.56
C TRP A 99 -12.44 -14.60 4.98
N ASP A 100 -13.48 -15.21 5.51
CA ASP A 100 -14.03 -16.43 4.97
C ASP A 100 -14.46 -16.14 3.54
N GLU A 101 -13.79 -16.83 2.64
CA GLU A 101 -13.96 -16.58 1.22
C GLU A 101 -15.19 -17.32 0.76
N ASP A 102 -16.30 -16.61 0.73
CA ASP A 102 -17.55 -17.10 0.22
C ASP A 102 -17.58 -17.01 -1.31
N LEU A 103 -17.28 -18.13 -1.96
CA LEU A 103 -17.46 -18.28 -3.41
C LEU A 103 -18.56 -19.29 -3.68
N LEU A 104 -19.60 -18.84 -4.37
CA LEU A 104 -20.69 -19.71 -4.84
C LEU A 104 -20.20 -20.78 -5.83
N LEU A 105 -19.10 -20.51 -6.53
CA LEU A 105 -18.49 -21.43 -7.47
C LEU A 105 -17.17 -21.97 -6.90
N LYS A 106 -16.84 -23.20 -7.27
CA LYS A 106 -15.56 -23.81 -6.93
C LYS A 106 -14.42 -22.92 -7.41
N ARG A 107 -13.48 -22.59 -6.51
CA ARG A 107 -12.24 -21.91 -6.89
C ARG A 107 -11.39 -22.79 -7.78
N LEU A 108 -10.97 -22.21 -8.88
CA LEU A 108 -9.95 -22.79 -9.72
C LEU A 108 -8.58 -22.29 -9.21
N PRO A 109 -7.56 -23.16 -9.12
CA PRO A 109 -6.22 -22.71 -8.77
C PRO A 109 -5.68 -21.82 -9.90
N ASP A 110 -4.72 -20.97 -9.54
CA ASP A 110 -3.87 -20.27 -10.51
C ASP A 110 -3.34 -21.29 -11.53
N ALA A 111 -3.43 -20.97 -12.83
CA ALA A 111 -3.06 -21.90 -13.91
C ALA A 111 -1.60 -22.41 -13.82
N ARG A 112 -0.71 -21.64 -13.21
CA ARG A 112 0.68 -22.02 -12.93
C ARG A 112 0.88 -22.53 -11.50
N GLY A 113 -0.13 -22.56 -10.68
CA GLY A 113 -0.05 -22.91 -9.28
C GLY A 113 0.68 -21.88 -8.41
N HIS A 114 0.98 -20.70 -8.93
CA HIS A 114 1.82 -19.70 -8.27
C HIS A 114 1.26 -19.22 -6.93
N ALA A 115 -0.04 -19.07 -6.82
CA ALA A 115 -0.72 -18.70 -5.57
C ALA A 115 -1.72 -19.76 -5.12
N ALA A 116 -1.50 -21.01 -5.51
CA ALA A 116 -2.35 -22.13 -5.08
C ALA A 116 -2.37 -22.22 -3.55
N ASN A 117 -3.58 -22.33 -2.98
CA ASN A 117 -3.80 -22.41 -1.53
C ASN A 117 -3.46 -21.14 -0.71
N ILE A 118 -3.10 -20.03 -1.34
CA ILE A 118 -3.03 -18.75 -0.65
C ILE A 118 -4.46 -18.23 -0.43
N ARG A 119 -4.85 -18.07 0.82
CA ARG A 119 -6.17 -17.58 1.23
C ARG A 119 -6.15 -16.09 1.52
N ALA A 120 -7.33 -15.48 1.66
CA ALA A 120 -7.43 -14.13 2.20
C ALA A 120 -6.66 -14.03 3.54
N PRO A 121 -6.06 -12.88 3.84
CA PRO A 121 -6.27 -11.58 3.21
C PRO A 121 -5.47 -11.30 1.93
N GLY A 122 -4.65 -12.23 1.44
CA GLY A 122 -3.70 -11.96 0.36
C GLY A 122 -2.55 -11.06 0.82
N GLY A 123 -2.05 -10.18 -0.04
CA GLY A 123 -1.08 -9.15 0.33
C GLY A 123 -1.73 -8.09 1.22
N TRP A 124 -0.95 -7.48 2.08
CA TRP A 124 -1.43 -6.61 3.14
C TRP A 124 -0.48 -5.43 3.42
N ILE A 125 -1.03 -4.39 4.04
CA ILE A 125 -0.29 -3.28 4.64
C ILE A 125 -0.66 -3.21 6.12
N ALA A 126 0.36 -3.14 6.97
CA ALA A 126 0.22 -2.87 8.40
C ALA A 126 1.05 -1.63 8.76
N ARG A 127 0.83 -1.10 9.97
CA ARG A 127 1.65 -0.05 10.55
C ARG A 127 1.94 -0.35 12.02
N PHE A 128 2.99 0.27 12.52
CA PHE A 128 3.38 0.21 13.93
C PHE A 128 3.99 1.56 14.36
N ASP A 129 4.11 1.79 15.66
CA ASP A 129 4.69 3.02 16.18
C ASP A 129 6.23 3.06 16.07
N LYS A 130 6.82 4.22 16.37
CA LYS A 130 8.28 4.45 16.36
C LYS A 130 9.07 3.55 17.32
N ASP A 131 8.39 2.87 18.25
CA ASP A 131 9.02 1.93 19.19
C ASP A 131 8.91 0.47 18.71
N GLY A 132 8.34 0.24 17.52
CA GLY A 132 8.12 -1.10 16.95
C GLY A 132 6.95 -1.86 17.56
N LYS A 133 6.03 -1.15 18.22
CA LYS A 133 4.87 -1.68 18.94
C LYS A 133 3.56 -1.22 18.32
N ASN A 134 2.43 -1.62 18.93
CA ASN A 134 1.08 -1.19 18.53
C ASN A 134 0.79 -1.45 17.06
N TRP A 135 1.00 -2.71 16.65
CA TRP A 135 0.79 -3.15 15.28
C TRP A 135 -0.68 -3.13 14.88
N GLU A 136 -0.98 -2.52 13.76
CA GLU A 136 -2.33 -2.39 13.21
C GLU A 136 -2.38 -2.79 11.75
N THR A 137 -3.36 -3.62 11.38
CA THR A 137 -3.66 -3.94 9.97
C THR A 137 -4.41 -2.77 9.34
N VAL A 138 -3.89 -2.24 8.22
CA VAL A 138 -4.44 -1.04 7.55
C VAL A 138 -5.25 -1.39 6.31
N ALA A 139 -4.73 -2.27 5.45
CA ALA A 139 -5.35 -2.64 4.18
C ALA A 139 -4.96 -4.06 3.75
N ILE A 140 -5.81 -4.69 2.94
CA ILE A 140 -5.63 -6.06 2.45
C ILE A 140 -6.03 -6.19 0.97
N GLY A 141 -6.01 -7.42 0.46
CA GLY A 141 -6.50 -7.74 -0.88
C GLY A 141 -5.53 -7.36 -1.99
N PHE A 142 -4.27 -7.22 -1.68
CA PHE A 142 -3.21 -7.06 -2.68
C PHE A 142 -2.71 -8.42 -3.17
N ARG A 143 -2.03 -8.41 -4.33
CA ARG A 143 -1.27 -9.56 -4.80
C ARG A 143 0.20 -9.46 -4.38
N ASN A 144 0.91 -8.49 -4.93
CA ASN A 144 2.33 -8.28 -4.67
C ASN A 144 2.67 -6.80 -4.83
N GLN A 145 2.12 -5.99 -3.95
CA GLN A 145 2.55 -4.61 -3.80
C GLN A 145 3.96 -4.62 -3.18
N TYR A 146 4.87 -3.94 -3.82
CA TYR A 146 6.26 -3.97 -3.42
C TYR A 146 6.63 -2.77 -2.55
N ASP A 147 6.05 -1.62 -2.87
CA ASP A 147 6.35 -0.37 -2.19
C ASP A 147 5.13 0.56 -2.15
N MET A 148 5.26 1.67 -1.42
CA MET A 148 4.21 2.67 -1.20
C MET A 148 4.81 4.04 -0.93
N ALA A 149 4.04 5.10 -1.20
CA ALA A 149 4.47 6.46 -0.89
C ALA A 149 3.28 7.34 -0.50
N PHE A 150 3.55 8.33 0.34
CA PHE A 150 2.58 9.37 0.67
C PHE A 150 2.66 10.53 -0.33
N ASN A 151 1.51 10.98 -0.81
CA ASN A 151 1.43 12.18 -1.64
C ASN A 151 1.51 13.46 -0.80
N ILE A 152 1.47 14.62 -1.47
CA ILE A 152 1.53 15.94 -0.82
C ILE A 152 0.38 16.22 0.16
N ASP A 153 -0.75 15.52 0.04
CA ASP A 153 -1.90 15.65 0.94
C ASP A 153 -1.84 14.68 2.12
N GLY A 154 -0.77 13.89 2.23
CA GLY A 154 -0.57 12.85 3.26
C GLY A 154 -1.44 11.62 3.03
N GLU A 155 -1.86 11.34 1.80
CA GLU A 155 -2.59 10.14 1.43
C GLU A 155 -1.64 9.08 0.88
N LEU A 156 -1.87 7.82 1.25
CA LEU A 156 -1.00 6.70 0.91
C LEU A 156 -1.36 6.10 -0.45
N PHE A 157 -0.34 5.81 -1.26
CA PHE A 157 -0.49 5.12 -2.55
C PHE A 157 0.45 3.92 -2.61
N SER A 158 0.00 2.87 -3.29
CA SER A 158 0.81 1.68 -3.55
C SER A 158 0.57 1.17 -4.96
N TYR A 159 1.61 0.62 -5.57
CA TYR A 159 1.58 0.03 -6.90
C TYR A 159 1.59 -1.49 -6.78
N ASP A 160 0.57 -2.14 -7.33
CA ASP A 160 0.35 -3.58 -7.14
C ASP A 160 0.19 -4.33 -8.44
N ALA A 161 0.67 -5.57 -8.44
CA ALA A 161 0.47 -6.53 -9.51
C ALA A 161 -0.95 -7.09 -9.52
N ASP A 162 -1.35 -7.64 -10.66
CA ASP A 162 -2.47 -8.56 -10.76
C ASP A 162 -2.03 -9.85 -11.44
N MET A 163 -2.92 -10.81 -11.57
CA MET A 163 -2.59 -12.07 -12.20
C MET A 163 -2.39 -11.91 -13.71
N GLU A 164 -1.32 -12.48 -14.21
CA GLU A 164 -1.05 -12.58 -15.65
C GLU A 164 -1.91 -13.67 -16.29
N TRP A 165 -2.42 -14.60 -15.49
CA TRP A 165 -3.19 -15.75 -15.91
C TRP A 165 -4.41 -15.92 -14.98
N ASP A 166 -5.57 -15.89 -15.54
CA ASP A 166 -6.79 -16.14 -14.81
C ASP A 166 -7.33 -17.52 -15.18
N ALA A 167 -7.38 -18.44 -14.22
CA ALA A 167 -8.08 -19.71 -14.32
C ALA A 167 -7.92 -20.47 -15.66
N GLY A 168 -6.71 -20.56 -16.17
CA GLY A 168 -6.42 -21.24 -17.45
C GLY A 168 -6.68 -20.40 -18.69
N THR A 169 -7.05 -19.16 -18.55
CA THR A 169 -7.18 -18.20 -19.65
C THR A 169 -6.01 -17.22 -19.65
N PRO A 170 -5.44 -16.87 -20.80
CA PRO A 170 -4.36 -15.89 -20.91
C PRO A 170 -4.90 -14.46 -20.80
N TRP A 171 -5.69 -14.19 -19.79
CA TRP A 171 -6.27 -12.88 -19.57
C TRP A 171 -5.25 -12.03 -18.84
N TYR A 172 -4.94 -10.92 -19.46
CA TYR A 172 -4.09 -9.94 -18.84
C TYR A 172 -4.94 -8.95 -18.07
N ARG A 173 -4.63 -8.78 -16.78
CA ARG A 173 -5.17 -7.71 -15.96
C ARG A 173 -4.10 -6.67 -15.69
N PRO A 174 -4.42 -5.37 -15.76
CA PRO A 174 -3.42 -4.32 -15.58
C PRO A 174 -2.88 -4.33 -14.15
N THR A 175 -1.61 -3.99 -14.00
CA THR A 175 -1.08 -3.51 -12.73
C THR A 175 -1.71 -2.18 -12.36
N ARG A 176 -1.80 -1.84 -11.08
CA ARG A 176 -2.66 -0.77 -10.61
C ARG A 176 -2.02 0.10 -9.55
N LEU A 177 -2.22 1.41 -9.70
CA LEU A 177 -1.95 2.35 -8.61
C LEU A 177 -3.19 2.47 -7.74
N TYR A 178 -3.07 2.16 -6.46
CA TYR A 178 -4.14 2.24 -5.48
C TYR A 178 -3.95 3.43 -4.54
N HIS A 179 -5.05 4.12 -4.24
CA HIS A 179 -5.16 5.00 -3.09
C HIS A 179 -5.53 4.14 -1.88
N VAL A 180 -4.59 3.97 -0.96
CA VAL A 180 -4.74 3.09 0.20
C VAL A 180 -5.39 3.85 1.34
N THR A 181 -6.68 3.63 1.52
CA THR A 181 -7.45 4.21 2.63
C THR A 181 -7.60 3.23 3.78
N SER A 182 -7.95 3.72 4.96
CA SER A 182 -8.17 2.88 6.14
C SER A 182 -9.24 1.81 5.90
N GLY A 183 -8.93 0.56 6.22
CA GLY A 183 -9.84 -0.58 6.05
C GLY A 183 -10.03 -1.03 4.60
N ALA A 184 -9.15 -0.62 3.68
CA ALA A 184 -9.26 -0.98 2.26
C ALA A 184 -9.08 -2.48 2.02
N ASP A 185 -9.88 -3.01 1.09
CA ASP A 185 -9.70 -4.33 0.46
C ASP A 185 -9.65 -4.11 -1.05
N PHE A 186 -8.59 -4.58 -1.70
CA PHE A 186 -8.39 -4.45 -3.15
C PHE A 186 -8.74 -5.72 -3.93
N GLY A 187 -9.38 -6.66 -3.25
CA GLY A 187 -10.13 -7.76 -3.86
C GLY A 187 -9.29 -8.88 -4.46
N TRP A 188 -7.97 -8.98 -4.19
CA TRP A 188 -7.23 -10.14 -4.65
C TRP A 188 -7.66 -11.41 -3.92
N ARG A 189 -7.93 -12.47 -4.67
CA ARG A 189 -8.25 -13.80 -4.16
C ARG A 189 -7.61 -14.87 -5.06
N THR A 190 -7.20 -15.97 -4.47
CA THR A 190 -6.64 -17.07 -5.26
C THR A 190 -7.63 -17.62 -6.27
N GLY A 191 -7.17 -17.90 -7.47
CA GLY A 191 -7.98 -18.48 -8.56
C GLY A 191 -8.89 -17.50 -9.30
N THR A 192 -9.09 -16.29 -8.80
CA THR A 192 -9.90 -15.25 -9.45
C THR A 192 -9.13 -13.97 -9.73
N GLY A 193 -7.90 -13.86 -9.21
CA GLY A 193 -7.17 -12.60 -9.22
C GLY A 193 -7.95 -11.53 -8.45
N LYS A 194 -7.81 -10.27 -8.83
CA LYS A 194 -8.61 -9.20 -8.24
C LYS A 194 -10.02 -9.17 -8.76
N TRP A 195 -10.96 -8.93 -7.87
CA TRP A 195 -12.36 -8.77 -8.21
C TRP A 195 -12.58 -7.62 -9.19
N PRO A 196 -13.69 -7.65 -9.96
CA PRO A 196 -14.06 -6.54 -10.82
C PRO A 196 -14.23 -5.24 -10.04
N GLN A 197 -13.79 -4.12 -10.63
CA GLN A 197 -13.78 -2.80 -9.97
C GLN A 197 -15.17 -2.32 -9.50
N TRP A 198 -16.25 -2.86 -10.07
CA TRP A 198 -17.63 -2.50 -9.70
C TRP A 198 -18.17 -3.28 -8.51
N TYR A 199 -17.47 -4.30 -7.99
CA TYR A 199 -17.89 -5.03 -6.80
C TYR A 199 -17.93 -4.09 -5.58
N PRO A 200 -19.04 -4.13 -4.78
CA PRO A 200 -19.20 -3.20 -3.66
C PRO A 200 -18.21 -3.43 -2.50
N ASP A 201 -17.65 -4.61 -2.41
CA ASP A 201 -16.79 -5.08 -1.32
C ASP A 201 -15.29 -5.00 -1.60
N MET A 202 -14.90 -4.23 -2.61
CA MET A 202 -13.51 -3.82 -2.84
C MET A 202 -13.43 -2.33 -3.24
N LEU A 203 -12.25 -1.72 -3.12
CA LEU A 203 -11.99 -0.38 -3.64
C LEU A 203 -11.33 -0.42 -5.02
N PRO A 204 -11.73 0.49 -5.94
CA PRO A 204 -11.13 0.58 -7.26
C PRO A 204 -9.74 1.21 -7.21
N PRO A 205 -8.90 1.01 -8.23
CA PRO A 205 -7.63 1.72 -8.37
C PRO A 205 -7.85 3.20 -8.70
N ALA A 206 -6.85 4.01 -8.38
CA ALA A 206 -6.75 5.38 -8.89
C ALA A 206 -6.37 5.41 -10.37
N TYR A 207 -5.62 4.39 -10.83
CA TYR A 207 -5.20 4.26 -12.22
C TYR A 207 -4.81 2.82 -12.59
N ASP A 208 -5.26 2.35 -13.75
CA ASP A 208 -4.78 1.09 -14.35
C ASP A 208 -3.52 1.39 -15.18
N ILE A 209 -2.35 0.88 -14.78
CA ILE A 209 -1.06 1.21 -15.41
C ILE A 209 -0.82 0.38 -16.68
N GLY A 210 -1.18 -0.88 -16.65
CA GLY A 210 -0.99 -1.80 -17.77
C GLY A 210 -0.11 -2.99 -17.39
N PRO A 211 0.54 -3.66 -18.37
CA PRO A 211 1.44 -4.77 -18.10
C PRO A 211 2.66 -4.31 -17.31
N GLY A 212 3.16 -5.17 -16.42
CA GLY A 212 4.38 -4.86 -15.68
C GLY A 212 4.61 -5.72 -14.45
N SER A 213 5.73 -5.46 -13.82
CA SER A 213 6.11 -6.00 -12.50
C SER A 213 6.37 -4.83 -11.55
N PRO A 214 5.38 -4.47 -10.73
CA PRO A 214 5.50 -3.42 -9.74
C PRO A 214 6.67 -3.63 -8.79
N VAL A 215 7.45 -2.57 -8.58
CA VAL A 215 8.55 -2.52 -7.63
C VAL A 215 8.50 -1.19 -6.86
N GLY A 216 9.52 -0.36 -6.85
CA GLY A 216 9.58 0.88 -6.09
C GLY A 216 8.45 1.87 -6.36
N VAL A 217 8.00 2.54 -5.32
CA VAL A 217 7.06 3.66 -5.36
C VAL A 217 7.61 4.80 -4.53
N THR A 218 7.83 5.96 -5.13
CA THR A 218 8.33 7.11 -4.39
C THR A 218 7.55 8.39 -4.69
N SER A 219 7.56 9.30 -3.74
CA SER A 219 6.98 10.64 -3.90
C SER A 219 8.04 11.60 -4.44
N GLY A 220 7.65 12.49 -5.35
CA GLY A 220 8.52 13.57 -5.81
C GLY A 220 8.76 14.69 -4.79
N LEU A 221 8.17 14.61 -3.62
CA LEU A 221 8.32 15.63 -2.58
C LEU A 221 9.78 15.76 -2.13
N GLY A 222 10.25 17.02 -2.08
CA GLY A 222 11.64 17.32 -1.75
C GLY A 222 12.59 17.33 -2.95
N ALA A 223 12.18 16.83 -4.11
CA ALA A 223 13.00 16.89 -5.31
C ALA A 223 13.19 18.31 -5.81
N LYS A 224 14.39 18.63 -6.30
CA LYS A 224 14.66 19.85 -7.07
C LYS A 224 14.19 19.70 -8.52
N PHE A 225 12.89 19.40 -8.67
CA PHE A 225 12.18 19.29 -9.94
C PHE A 225 11.13 20.39 -10.07
N PRO A 226 10.62 20.67 -11.28
CA PRO A 226 9.45 21.53 -11.46
C PRO A 226 8.25 21.06 -10.63
N ALA A 227 7.38 21.99 -10.25
CA ALA A 227 6.27 21.76 -9.33
C ALA A 227 5.35 20.57 -9.71
N LYS A 228 5.18 20.30 -11.02
CA LYS A 228 4.43 19.17 -11.54
C LYS A 228 5.01 17.85 -11.03
N TYR A 229 6.32 17.68 -11.14
CA TYR A 229 7.05 16.47 -10.81
C TYR A 229 7.28 16.31 -9.30
N GLN A 230 7.36 17.41 -8.55
CA GLN A 230 7.39 17.32 -7.09
C GLN A 230 6.10 16.76 -6.49
N LYS A 231 4.96 16.91 -7.17
CA LYS A 231 3.65 16.40 -6.72
C LYS A 231 3.33 15.01 -7.22
N ALA A 232 4.14 14.46 -8.11
CA ALA A 232 3.93 13.15 -8.69
C ALA A 232 4.23 12.03 -7.67
N ILE A 233 3.53 10.93 -7.84
CA ILE A 233 3.95 9.62 -7.33
C ILE A 233 4.65 8.90 -8.49
N TYR A 234 5.84 8.38 -8.25
CA TYR A 234 6.59 7.62 -9.23
C TYR A 234 6.40 6.13 -8.99
N CYS A 235 6.02 5.41 -10.05
CA CYS A 235 5.84 3.97 -10.05
C CYS A 235 6.88 3.33 -10.98
N LEU A 236 7.70 2.44 -10.42
CA LEU A 236 8.76 1.75 -11.13
C LEU A 236 8.30 0.37 -11.58
N ASP A 237 8.69 -0.01 -12.78
CA ASP A 237 8.42 -1.32 -13.37
C ASP A 237 9.73 -2.05 -13.69
N TRP A 238 9.85 -3.27 -13.14
CA TRP A 238 11.05 -4.08 -13.32
C TRP A 238 11.11 -4.77 -14.69
N THR A 239 9.95 -5.19 -15.21
CA THR A 239 9.89 -5.98 -16.46
C THR A 239 10.22 -5.14 -17.69
N TYR A 240 9.63 -3.96 -17.77
CA TYR A 240 9.78 -3.07 -18.93
C TYR A 240 10.85 -1.99 -18.73
N GLY A 241 11.43 -1.90 -17.52
CA GLY A 241 12.44 -0.88 -17.21
C GLY A 241 11.89 0.53 -17.34
N THR A 242 10.70 0.77 -16.80
CA THR A 242 10.04 2.08 -16.87
C THR A 242 9.81 2.66 -15.48
N MET A 243 9.99 3.97 -15.37
CA MET A 243 9.52 4.78 -14.25
C MET A 243 8.44 5.72 -14.77
N SER A 244 7.24 5.60 -14.21
CA SER A 244 6.11 6.43 -14.58
C SER A 244 5.86 7.51 -13.54
N ALA A 245 5.75 8.78 -13.95
CA ALA A 245 5.26 9.85 -13.11
C ALA A 245 3.73 9.87 -13.15
N MET A 246 3.10 9.66 -12.00
CA MET A 246 1.65 9.62 -11.83
C MET A 246 1.18 10.95 -11.27
N PHE A 247 0.51 11.75 -12.09
CA PHE A 247 -0.03 13.05 -11.69
C PHE A 247 -1.42 12.88 -11.11
N LEU A 248 -1.52 12.99 -9.81
CA LEU A 248 -2.76 12.80 -9.05
C LEU A 248 -3.66 14.03 -9.12
N SER A 249 -4.93 13.80 -9.40
CA SER A 249 -5.99 14.80 -9.33
C SER A 249 -7.06 14.36 -8.33
N PRO A 250 -7.45 15.21 -7.36
CA PRO A 250 -8.53 14.91 -6.44
C PRO A 250 -9.84 14.57 -7.17
N ALA A 251 -10.46 13.47 -6.79
CA ALA A 251 -11.76 12.99 -7.30
C ALA A 251 -12.64 12.57 -6.12
N GLY A 252 -13.51 13.47 -5.66
CA GLY A 252 -14.29 13.27 -4.43
C GLY A 252 -13.37 13.02 -3.22
N ALA A 253 -13.62 11.95 -2.50
CA ALA A 253 -12.82 11.54 -1.35
C ALA A 253 -11.54 10.74 -1.71
N SER A 254 -11.28 10.53 -3.00
CA SER A 254 -10.10 9.83 -3.51
C SER A 254 -9.40 10.64 -4.61
N TYR A 255 -8.71 9.93 -5.52
CA TYR A 255 -7.93 10.51 -6.61
C TYR A 255 -8.12 9.71 -7.91
N THR A 256 -7.92 10.40 -9.01
CA THR A 256 -7.58 9.83 -10.31
C THR A 256 -6.14 10.21 -10.66
N ALA A 257 -5.57 9.56 -11.67
CA ALA A 257 -4.23 9.89 -12.11
C ALA A 257 -4.13 10.00 -13.62
N VAL A 258 -3.11 10.75 -14.07
CA VAL A 258 -2.62 10.74 -15.45
C VAL A 258 -1.17 10.26 -15.42
N ARG A 259 -0.84 9.31 -16.30
CA ARG A 259 0.49 8.72 -16.40
C ARG A 259 1.34 9.47 -17.43
N GLU A 260 2.60 9.70 -17.09
CA GLU A 260 3.66 10.10 -18.03
C GLU A 260 4.85 9.16 -17.85
N GLU A 261 5.43 8.69 -18.94
CA GLU A 261 6.69 7.95 -18.89
C GLU A 261 7.82 8.95 -18.56
N PHE A 262 8.45 8.76 -17.42
CA PHE A 262 9.48 9.67 -16.91
C PHE A 262 10.89 9.19 -17.23
N VAL A 263 11.16 7.90 -17.02
CA VAL A 263 12.39 7.24 -17.46
C VAL A 263 12.00 5.90 -18.06
N ALA A 264 12.61 5.54 -19.19
CA ALA A 264 12.42 4.24 -19.80
C ALA A 264 13.71 3.72 -20.45
N SER A 265 13.96 2.44 -20.27
CA SER A 265 15.03 1.72 -20.98
C SER A 265 14.75 0.22 -20.94
N SER A 266 14.78 -0.42 -22.09
CA SER A 266 14.57 -1.87 -22.21
C SER A 266 15.66 -2.73 -21.51
N GLN A 267 16.75 -2.12 -21.09
CA GLN A 267 17.88 -2.79 -20.43
C GLN A 267 17.94 -2.52 -18.92
N MET A 268 17.18 -1.54 -18.42
CA MET A 268 17.20 -1.16 -17.02
C MET A 268 16.08 -1.89 -16.26
N ARG A 269 16.45 -2.79 -15.37
CA ARG A 269 15.54 -3.45 -14.43
C ARG A 269 15.49 -2.62 -13.16
N MET A 270 14.65 -1.59 -13.18
CA MET A 270 14.50 -0.67 -12.05
C MET A 270 13.96 -1.41 -10.85
N THR A 271 14.44 -1.08 -9.65
CA THR A 271 14.01 -1.73 -8.42
C THR A 271 13.39 -0.75 -7.43
N ASP A 272 14.07 0.35 -7.12
CA ASP A 272 13.60 1.32 -6.15
C ASP A 272 14.12 2.73 -6.45
N ALA A 273 13.50 3.76 -5.88
CA ALA A 273 13.92 5.15 -6.02
C ALA A 273 13.68 5.97 -4.75
N VAL A 274 14.54 6.95 -4.52
CA VAL A 274 14.46 7.85 -3.38
C VAL A 274 14.85 9.28 -3.78
N ILE A 275 14.22 10.27 -3.15
CA ILE A 275 14.68 11.66 -3.23
C ILE A 275 15.68 11.91 -2.12
N ASN A 276 16.91 12.24 -2.49
CA ASN A 276 17.93 12.58 -1.53
C ASN A 276 17.62 13.95 -0.86
N PRO A 277 17.44 13.98 0.46
CA PRO A 277 17.05 15.21 1.15
C PRO A 277 18.15 16.30 1.17
N TYR A 278 19.39 15.97 0.89
CA TYR A 278 20.51 16.90 0.90
C TYR A 278 20.66 17.65 -0.42
N ASP A 279 20.62 16.93 -1.55
CA ASP A 279 20.83 17.54 -2.86
C ASP A 279 19.52 17.73 -3.67
N GLY A 280 18.44 17.06 -3.28
CA GLY A 280 17.14 17.08 -3.96
C GLY A 280 17.12 16.36 -5.29
N ALA A 281 18.13 15.54 -5.59
CA ALA A 281 18.14 14.67 -6.76
C ALA A 281 17.35 13.39 -6.46
N MET A 282 16.80 12.77 -7.50
CA MET A 282 16.27 11.42 -7.41
C MET A 282 17.38 10.42 -7.69
N TYR A 283 17.49 9.44 -6.82
CA TYR A 283 18.37 8.28 -7.03
C TYR A 283 17.49 7.05 -7.23
N TYR A 284 17.82 6.22 -8.22
CA TYR A 284 17.14 4.94 -8.42
C TYR A 284 18.15 3.82 -8.67
N THR A 285 17.76 2.63 -8.26
CA THR A 285 18.58 1.43 -8.41
C THR A 285 18.06 0.55 -9.53
N VAL A 286 19.00 -0.14 -10.18
CA VAL A 286 18.76 -1.12 -11.23
C VAL A 286 19.43 -2.43 -10.82
N GLY A 287 18.77 -3.55 -11.05
CA GLY A 287 19.37 -4.86 -10.76
C GLY A 287 18.36 -6.00 -10.66
N GLY A 288 18.84 -7.11 -10.10
CA GLY A 288 18.07 -8.33 -9.88
C GLY A 288 18.35 -9.45 -10.88
N ARG A 289 18.05 -10.68 -10.46
CA ARG A 289 18.21 -11.94 -11.23
C ARG A 289 19.60 -12.12 -11.84
N GLY A 290 20.66 -11.78 -11.08
CA GLY A 290 22.06 -11.95 -11.51
C GLY A 290 22.56 -10.91 -12.51
N GLY A 291 21.79 -9.87 -12.80
CA GLY A 291 22.22 -8.73 -13.59
C GLY A 291 23.18 -7.82 -12.83
N GLN A 292 23.98 -7.03 -13.56
CA GLN A 292 24.79 -5.95 -13.00
C GLN A 292 23.88 -4.97 -12.26
N SER A 293 24.23 -4.63 -11.02
CA SER A 293 23.52 -3.59 -10.26
C SER A 293 24.11 -2.21 -10.57
N GLU A 294 23.24 -1.21 -10.66
CA GLU A 294 23.63 0.17 -10.95
C GLU A 294 22.84 1.12 -10.04
N LEU A 295 23.46 2.26 -9.72
CA LEU A 295 22.83 3.40 -9.05
C LEU A 295 22.82 4.60 -10.00
N HIS A 296 21.65 5.10 -10.31
CA HIS A 296 21.46 6.24 -11.21
C HIS A 296 21.01 7.47 -10.42
N ARG A 297 21.38 8.64 -10.94
CA ARG A 297 21.01 9.94 -10.38
C ARG A 297 20.30 10.78 -11.45
N VAL A 298 19.12 11.30 -11.11
CA VAL A 298 18.32 12.18 -11.97
C VAL A 298 18.30 13.57 -11.39
N THR A 299 18.66 14.56 -12.21
CA THR A 299 18.62 15.99 -11.89
C THR A 299 17.90 16.77 -12.97
N TYR A 300 17.25 17.86 -12.59
CA TYR A 300 16.63 18.78 -13.54
C TYR A 300 17.65 19.83 -13.99
N ILE A 301 17.73 20.06 -15.29
CA ILE A 301 18.67 21.02 -15.90
C ILE A 301 17.98 22.15 -16.67
N GLY A 302 16.63 22.25 -16.61
CA GLY A 302 15.85 23.31 -17.27
C GLY A 302 15.71 24.57 -16.40
N ASP A 303 14.94 25.52 -16.89
CA ASP A 303 14.78 26.86 -16.30
C ASP A 303 13.52 27.03 -15.41
N GLU A 304 12.69 25.99 -15.30
CA GLU A 304 11.50 26.08 -14.45
C GLU A 304 11.86 26.11 -12.95
N SER A 305 11.02 26.78 -12.18
CA SER A 305 11.22 26.87 -10.73
C SER A 305 11.15 25.50 -10.05
N THR A 306 12.17 25.19 -9.27
CA THR A 306 12.25 24.00 -8.42
C THR A 306 11.97 24.28 -6.94
N LYS A 307 11.38 25.44 -6.62
CA LYS A 307 11.01 25.78 -5.24
C LYS A 307 10.06 24.73 -4.66
N PRO A 308 10.20 24.39 -3.36
CA PRO A 308 9.33 23.42 -2.70
C PRO A 308 7.85 23.75 -2.87
N VAL A 309 7.07 22.75 -3.28
CA VAL A 309 5.62 22.86 -3.43
C VAL A 309 4.92 22.80 -2.08
N LYS A 310 3.75 23.45 -2.00
CA LYS A 310 2.87 23.36 -0.84
C LYS A 310 1.58 22.62 -1.23
N ALA A 311 1.02 21.86 -0.29
CA ALA A 311 -0.28 21.24 -0.47
C ALA A 311 -1.34 22.35 -0.75
N LYS A 312 -2.10 22.15 -1.81
CA LYS A 312 -3.33 22.92 -2.07
C LYS A 312 -4.46 21.91 -2.03
N SER A 313 -5.20 21.89 -0.94
CA SER A 313 -6.28 20.94 -0.74
C SER A 313 -7.49 21.26 -1.60
N ALA A 314 -7.49 20.86 -2.87
CA ALA A 314 -8.71 20.75 -3.64
C ALA A 314 -9.56 19.57 -3.14
N ASN A 315 -10.90 19.69 -3.16
CA ASN A 315 -11.86 18.67 -2.66
C ASN A 315 -11.60 18.19 -1.21
N ALA A 316 -11.06 19.10 -0.38
CA ALA A 316 -10.78 18.80 1.03
C ALA A 316 -12.02 18.36 1.82
N ALA A 317 -13.21 18.81 1.42
CA ALA A 317 -14.47 18.50 2.12
C ALA A 317 -14.77 17.00 2.12
N ASP A 318 -14.74 16.36 0.95
CA ASP A 318 -15.03 14.92 0.83
C ASP A 318 -13.98 14.07 1.53
N ARG A 319 -12.70 14.41 1.37
CA ARG A 319 -11.62 13.73 2.12
C ARG A 319 -11.73 13.94 3.62
N LYS A 320 -12.18 15.12 4.06
CA LYS A 320 -12.44 15.39 5.48
C LYS A 320 -13.58 14.51 6.01
N ILE A 321 -14.67 14.33 5.24
CA ILE A 321 -15.74 13.40 5.61
C ILE A 321 -15.19 11.98 5.72
N ARG A 322 -14.48 11.49 4.69
CA ARG A 322 -13.87 10.15 4.72
C ARG A 322 -12.98 9.96 5.94
N ARG A 323 -12.03 10.88 6.19
CA ARG A 323 -11.13 10.79 7.35
C ARG A 323 -11.87 10.84 8.69
N SER A 324 -12.98 11.57 8.77
CA SER A 324 -13.81 11.59 9.99
C SER A 324 -14.51 10.25 10.24
N LEU A 325 -14.84 9.52 9.18
CA LEU A 325 -15.37 8.15 9.28
C LEU A 325 -14.27 7.14 9.60
N GLU A 326 -13.11 7.27 8.99
CA GLU A 326 -11.92 6.44 9.27
C GLU A 326 -11.48 6.56 10.74
N ALA A 327 -11.65 7.69 11.38
CA ALA A 327 -11.43 7.85 12.82
C ALA A 327 -12.34 6.98 13.70
N LEU A 328 -13.41 6.42 13.12
CA LEU A 328 -14.33 5.48 13.78
C LEU A 328 -13.95 4.01 13.53
N HIS A 329 -12.90 3.73 12.73
CA HIS A 329 -12.45 2.38 12.40
C HIS A 329 -11.74 1.71 13.58
N LYS A 330 -12.47 1.46 14.64
CA LYS A 330 -12.01 0.73 15.82
C LYS A 330 -13.21 0.07 16.51
N PRO A 331 -13.01 -1.07 17.16
CA PRO A 331 -14.04 -1.71 17.95
C PRO A 331 -14.60 -0.76 19.01
N GLU A 332 -15.89 -0.91 19.29
CA GLU A 332 -16.59 -0.15 20.34
C GLU A 332 -16.45 1.37 20.24
N SER A 333 -16.33 1.88 19.02
CA SER A 333 -16.21 3.32 18.78
C SER A 333 -17.53 4.03 19.14
N PRO A 334 -17.52 5.03 20.05
CA PRO A 334 -18.76 5.64 20.53
C PRO A 334 -19.58 6.26 19.40
N ASN A 335 -20.86 5.86 19.30
CA ASN A 335 -21.81 6.33 18.29
C ASN A 335 -21.37 6.11 16.83
N ALA A 336 -20.45 5.17 16.56
CA ALA A 336 -19.96 4.91 15.22
C ALA A 336 -21.10 4.59 14.25
N VAL A 337 -21.99 3.68 14.61
CA VAL A 337 -23.15 3.30 13.80
C VAL A 337 -23.98 4.53 13.40
N ASN A 338 -24.38 5.36 14.36
CA ASN A 338 -25.24 6.51 14.08
C ASN A 338 -24.52 7.58 13.24
N LYS A 339 -23.23 7.80 13.47
CA LYS A 339 -22.43 8.77 12.71
C LYS A 339 -22.20 8.31 11.29
N ALA A 340 -21.92 7.04 11.08
CA ALA A 340 -21.58 6.47 9.77
C ALA A 340 -22.83 6.19 8.91
N TRP A 341 -23.95 5.84 9.52
CA TRP A 341 -25.16 5.38 8.82
C TRP A 341 -25.62 6.30 7.70
N LYS A 342 -25.66 7.60 7.95
CA LYS A 342 -26.10 8.63 6.98
C LYS A 342 -25.21 8.72 5.73
N TYR A 343 -24.06 8.07 5.75
CA TYR A 343 -23.12 8.05 4.61
C TYR A 343 -23.13 6.71 3.84
N LEU A 344 -23.90 5.73 4.26
CA LEU A 344 -24.02 4.45 3.55
C LEU A 344 -24.65 4.59 2.15
N GLY A 345 -25.49 5.62 1.95
CA GLY A 345 -26.05 5.98 0.66
C GLY A 345 -25.30 7.10 -0.09
N HIS A 346 -24.14 7.53 0.37
CA HIS A 346 -23.42 8.66 -0.22
C HIS A 346 -22.97 8.35 -1.67
N ASN A 347 -22.97 9.37 -2.57
CA ASN A 347 -22.58 9.18 -3.95
C ASN A 347 -21.10 8.81 -4.14
N ASP A 348 -20.23 9.32 -3.27
CA ASP A 348 -18.81 8.97 -3.28
C ASP A 348 -18.57 7.58 -2.68
N ARG A 349 -17.92 6.70 -3.46
CA ARG A 349 -17.68 5.30 -3.08
C ARG A 349 -16.74 5.17 -1.89
N HIS A 350 -15.72 6.03 -1.78
CA HIS A 350 -14.76 5.95 -0.67
C HIS A 350 -15.38 6.44 0.64
N ILE A 351 -16.34 7.37 0.57
CA ILE A 351 -17.14 7.77 1.75
C ILE A 351 -18.06 6.63 2.18
N ARG A 352 -18.78 5.99 1.23
CA ARG A 352 -19.60 4.80 1.55
C ARG A 352 -18.76 3.69 2.15
N TRP A 353 -17.57 3.43 1.58
CA TRP A 353 -16.63 2.44 2.08
C TRP A 353 -16.24 2.73 3.52
N ALA A 354 -15.74 3.94 3.81
CA ALA A 354 -15.35 4.33 5.16
C ALA A 354 -16.54 4.22 6.16
N ALA A 355 -17.76 4.58 5.72
CA ALA A 355 -18.95 4.41 6.53
C ALA A 355 -19.27 2.94 6.81
N ARG A 356 -19.15 2.07 5.79
CA ARG A 356 -19.38 0.63 5.92
C ARG A 356 -18.38 0.00 6.89
N ILE A 357 -17.08 0.25 6.74
CA ILE A 357 -16.06 -0.28 7.63
C ILE A 357 -16.30 0.18 9.07
N ALA A 358 -16.69 1.44 9.28
CA ALA A 358 -17.00 1.95 10.61
C ALA A 358 -18.13 1.17 11.31
N ILE A 359 -19.14 0.70 10.60
CA ILE A 359 -20.21 -0.15 11.16
C ILE A 359 -19.82 -1.62 11.27
N GLU A 360 -19.07 -2.15 10.29
CA GLU A 360 -18.60 -3.55 10.32
C GLU A 360 -17.70 -3.85 11.53
N LEU A 361 -16.98 -2.85 12.03
CA LEU A 361 -16.16 -2.97 13.23
C LEU A 361 -16.95 -2.87 14.56
N GLN A 362 -18.27 -2.66 14.50
CA GLN A 362 -19.13 -2.64 15.69
C GLN A 362 -19.89 -3.97 15.82
N PRO A 363 -20.28 -4.37 17.05
CA PRO A 363 -21.10 -5.55 17.26
C PRO A 363 -22.36 -5.54 16.37
N THR A 364 -22.59 -6.62 15.62
CA THR A 364 -23.69 -6.74 14.64
C THR A 364 -25.06 -6.48 15.27
N SER A 365 -25.25 -6.89 16.52
CA SER A 365 -26.47 -6.64 17.31
C SER A 365 -26.84 -5.16 17.47
N GLN A 366 -25.91 -4.24 17.25
CA GLN A 366 -26.19 -2.80 17.32
C GLN A 366 -26.84 -2.23 16.06
N TRP A 367 -26.77 -2.95 14.91
CA TRP A 367 -27.16 -2.39 13.63
C TRP A 367 -27.85 -3.36 12.65
N GLN A 368 -27.93 -4.65 12.94
CA GLN A 368 -28.55 -5.64 12.03
C GLN A 368 -30.01 -5.31 11.71
N ASP A 369 -30.86 -4.99 12.70
CA ASP A 369 -32.27 -4.68 12.48
C ASP A 369 -32.43 -3.40 11.64
N LYS A 370 -31.53 -2.45 11.85
CA LYS A 370 -31.50 -1.22 11.06
C LYS A 370 -31.11 -1.51 9.61
N ALA A 371 -30.16 -2.44 9.37
CA ALA A 371 -29.77 -2.85 8.02
C ALA A 371 -30.94 -3.53 7.28
N LEU A 372 -31.66 -4.43 7.95
CA LEU A 372 -32.81 -5.14 7.38
C LEU A 372 -34.02 -4.23 7.12
N SER A 373 -34.11 -3.10 7.82
CA SER A 373 -35.24 -2.15 7.69
C SER A 373 -34.91 -0.88 6.87
N GLU A 374 -33.68 -0.73 6.38
CA GLU A 374 -33.26 0.45 5.61
C GLU A 374 -34.07 0.57 4.31
N LYS A 375 -34.52 1.78 3.98
CA LYS A 375 -35.39 2.07 2.83
C LYS A 375 -34.67 2.80 1.68
N ASP A 376 -33.59 3.53 1.97
CA ASP A 376 -32.77 4.09 0.88
C ASP A 376 -32.06 2.98 0.15
N THR A 377 -32.22 2.92 -1.15
CA THR A 377 -31.69 1.80 -1.97
C THR A 377 -30.20 1.64 -1.85
N GLN A 378 -29.42 2.73 -1.95
CA GLN A 378 -27.97 2.63 -1.90
C GLN A 378 -27.47 2.34 -0.48
N ALA A 379 -28.08 2.95 0.53
CA ALA A 379 -27.75 2.66 1.94
C ALA A 379 -28.10 1.22 2.29
N SER A 380 -29.26 0.70 1.85
CA SER A 380 -29.67 -0.69 2.03
C SER A 380 -28.69 -1.67 1.42
N LEU A 381 -28.28 -1.47 0.15
CA LEU A 381 -27.27 -2.32 -0.49
C LEU A 381 -25.95 -2.32 0.27
N THR A 382 -25.50 -1.15 0.74
CA THR A 382 -24.25 -1.04 1.50
C THR A 382 -24.35 -1.71 2.87
N ALA A 383 -25.48 -1.52 3.58
CA ALA A 383 -25.74 -2.10 4.88
C ALA A 383 -25.91 -3.62 4.82
N LEU A 384 -26.61 -4.14 3.78
CA LEU A 384 -26.77 -5.58 3.58
C LEU A 384 -25.44 -6.25 3.18
N CYS A 385 -24.61 -5.57 2.40
CA CYS A 385 -23.25 -6.04 2.12
C CYS A 385 -22.43 -6.17 3.43
N ALA A 386 -22.51 -5.17 4.31
CA ALA A 386 -21.88 -5.23 5.63
C ALA A 386 -22.42 -6.39 6.47
N LEU A 387 -23.75 -6.57 6.46
CA LEU A 387 -24.41 -7.65 7.23
C LEU A 387 -24.01 -9.03 6.72
N ALA A 388 -23.95 -9.22 5.40
CA ALA A 388 -23.50 -10.47 4.79
C ALA A 388 -22.03 -10.81 5.15
N ARG A 389 -21.21 -9.79 5.37
CA ARG A 389 -19.80 -9.96 5.75
C ARG A 389 -19.59 -10.23 7.25
N GLN A 390 -20.47 -9.73 8.11
CA GLN A 390 -20.30 -9.71 9.58
C GLN A 390 -21.38 -10.49 10.34
N GLY A 391 -22.49 -10.81 9.69
CA GLY A 391 -23.59 -11.52 10.31
C GLY A 391 -23.26 -12.99 10.58
N GLU A 392 -23.89 -13.53 11.61
CA GLU A 392 -23.94 -14.97 11.84
C GLU A 392 -25.01 -15.59 10.93
N ALA A 393 -24.81 -16.85 10.51
CA ALA A 393 -25.73 -17.58 9.66
C ALA A 393 -27.02 -17.96 10.39
#